data_432335b90b66b4126419ecf1d07bebf3
#
_entry.id   432335b90b66b4126419ecf1d07bebf3
#
_cell.length_a   1.000
_cell.length_b   1.000
_cell.length_c   1.000
_cell.angle_alpha   90.00
_cell.angle_beta   90.00
_cell.angle_gamma   90.00
#
_symmetry.space_group_name_H-M   'P 1'
#
loop_
_entity.id
_entity.type
_entity.pdbx_description
1 polymer ?
#
loop_
_entity_poly.entity_id
_entity_poly.type
_entity_poly.pdbx_seq_one_letter_code
_entity_poly.pdbx_strand_id
1 'polypeptide(L)'
;MNAIFFKNSFLSLVVILLLSNSSFAQHLFFERIYDETLAQASYMIGDIETKETIVIDAKRDIDTYLDIAQTHGLTISHITETHIHADYLSGSRELAAATQASLYLSVEGGNDWQYEFPHQGLKDGDVLKIGGLHLEIMHTPGHTPESITFLLKDGTDQPIKAITGDFIFVGDVGRPDLLEKAAGQIGSQEIGAQQLYHSIEKILKLPDDTEIWPGHGAGSFCGKSLSTIPQSTLKQEKLTNPALQFSGNESDFVNYVLSDQPTPPKYFSKMKQLNKVERPLLIAVPKLAELNRDEVDNAIKNGLTIIDARPKSVSEKRIYSRKLSY
;
A
#
# COMPACT_ATOMS: atom_id res chain seq x y z
N MET A 1 -17.95 -41.52 45.41
CA MET A 1 -16.73 -40.69 45.56
C MET A 1 -15.96 -40.81 44.25
N ASN A 2 -16.21 -39.96 43.27
CA ASN A 2 -15.40 -39.77 42.05
C ASN A 2 -16.18 -38.89 41.03
N ALA A 3 -16.17 -37.60 41.25
CA ALA A 3 -16.65 -36.63 40.23
C ALA A 3 -16.15 -35.20 40.55
N ILE A 4 -14.85 -34.96 40.56
CA ILE A 4 -14.31 -33.59 40.72
C ILE A 4 -12.95 -33.45 39.98
N PHE A 5 -12.75 -33.99 38.80
CA PHE A 5 -11.47 -33.74 38.09
C PHE A 5 -11.58 -33.23 36.63
N PHE A 6 -12.76 -32.98 36.10
CA PHE A 6 -12.89 -32.54 34.69
C PHE A 6 -13.31 -31.08 34.49
N LYS A 7 -13.62 -30.31 35.54
CA LYS A 7 -14.01 -28.89 35.35
C LYS A 7 -12.85 -27.89 35.31
N ASN A 8 -11.69 -28.23 35.86
CA ASN A 8 -10.60 -27.25 35.95
C ASN A 8 -9.70 -27.17 34.70
N SER A 9 -9.64 -28.25 33.88
CA SER A 9 -8.78 -28.23 32.68
C SER A 9 -9.37 -27.41 31.54
N PHE A 10 -10.70 -27.31 31.42
CA PHE A 10 -11.34 -26.54 30.37
C PHE A 10 -11.28 -25.02 30.68
N LEU A 11 -11.40 -24.66 31.95
CA LEU A 11 -11.31 -23.26 32.38
C LEU A 11 -9.89 -22.70 32.25
N SER A 12 -8.87 -23.53 32.52
CA SER A 12 -7.47 -23.14 32.37
C SER A 12 -7.07 -22.95 30.89
N LEU A 13 -7.61 -23.76 29.99
CA LEU A 13 -7.31 -23.63 28.55
C LEU A 13 -7.96 -22.36 27.95
N VAL A 14 -9.19 -22.04 28.35
CA VAL A 14 -9.88 -20.82 27.90
C VAL A 14 -9.23 -19.56 28.48
N VAL A 15 -8.74 -19.59 29.73
CA VAL A 15 -8.04 -18.47 30.35
C VAL A 15 -6.66 -18.24 29.72
N ILE A 16 -5.93 -19.29 29.33
CA ILE A 16 -4.62 -19.17 28.65
C ILE A 16 -4.81 -18.60 27.23
N LEU A 17 -5.84 -19.02 26.48
CA LEU A 17 -6.15 -18.45 25.17
C LEU A 17 -6.57 -16.97 25.24
N LEU A 18 -7.35 -16.59 26.25
CA LEU A 18 -7.75 -15.19 26.46
C LEU A 18 -6.57 -14.32 26.92
N LEU A 19 -5.64 -14.86 27.69
CA LEU A 19 -4.43 -14.14 28.13
C LEU A 19 -3.42 -13.97 26.99
N SER A 20 -3.29 -14.93 26.06
CA SER A 20 -2.38 -14.81 24.92
C SER A 20 -2.84 -13.73 23.92
N ASN A 21 -4.12 -13.64 23.62
CA ASN A 21 -4.66 -12.61 22.75
C ASN A 21 -4.61 -11.20 23.38
N SER A 22 -4.79 -11.09 24.70
CA SER A 22 -4.66 -9.80 25.38
C SER A 22 -3.20 -9.31 25.43
N SER A 23 -2.22 -10.21 25.51
CA SER A 23 -0.80 -9.87 25.49
C SER A 23 -0.38 -9.33 24.13
N PHE A 24 -0.73 -10.00 23.01
CA PHE A 24 -0.38 -9.55 21.66
C PHE A 24 -0.91 -8.14 21.37
N ALA A 25 -2.19 -7.88 21.65
CA ALA A 25 -2.81 -6.56 21.42
C ALA A 25 -2.17 -5.44 22.24
N GLN A 26 -1.57 -5.75 23.40
CA GLN A 26 -0.87 -4.77 24.24
C GLN A 26 0.50 -4.35 23.71
N HIS A 27 1.12 -5.15 22.83
CA HIS A 27 2.45 -4.90 22.27
C HIS A 27 2.40 -4.33 20.85
N LEU A 28 1.25 -4.39 20.19
CA LEU A 28 1.08 -3.95 18.79
C LEU A 28 0.89 -2.43 18.71
N PHE A 29 1.83 -1.74 18.06
CA PHE A 29 1.61 -0.43 17.46
C PHE A 29 1.16 -0.62 16.02
N PHE A 30 0.03 -0.01 15.64
CA PHE A 30 -0.49 -0.06 14.29
C PHE A 30 -1.09 1.30 13.92
N GLU A 31 -0.52 1.96 12.95
CA GLU A 31 -1.00 3.25 12.47
C GLU A 31 -1.13 3.26 10.95
N ARG A 32 -2.29 3.70 10.47
CA ARG A 32 -2.56 3.97 9.05
C ARG A 32 -2.35 5.46 8.80
N ILE A 33 -1.39 5.79 7.97
CA ILE A 33 -1.10 7.15 7.53
C ILE A 33 -1.76 7.35 6.15
N TYR A 34 -2.71 8.28 6.06
CA TYR A 34 -3.47 8.50 4.83
C TYR A 34 -3.18 9.87 4.24
N ASP A 35 -2.89 9.91 2.95
CA ASP A 35 -2.73 11.13 2.17
C ASP A 35 -3.99 11.35 1.32
N GLU A 36 -4.81 12.33 1.71
CA GLU A 36 -6.07 12.67 1.04
C GLU A 36 -5.88 13.12 -0.42
N THR A 37 -4.72 13.70 -0.75
CA THR A 37 -4.45 14.23 -2.10
C THR A 37 -4.07 13.13 -3.09
N LEU A 38 -3.45 12.07 -2.58
CA LEU A 38 -3.06 10.88 -3.33
C LEU A 38 -4.09 9.75 -3.20
N ALA A 39 -5.04 9.87 -2.27
CA ALA A 39 -5.92 8.80 -1.83
C ALA A 39 -5.15 7.53 -1.42
N GLN A 40 -3.92 7.68 -0.90
CA GLN A 40 -2.94 6.63 -0.61
C GLN A 40 -2.80 6.42 0.89
N ALA A 41 -2.76 5.15 1.30
CA ALA A 41 -2.46 4.71 2.65
C ALA A 41 -1.08 4.07 2.73
N SER A 42 -0.31 4.46 3.73
CA SER A 42 0.87 3.76 4.20
C SER A 42 0.68 3.30 5.64
N TYR A 43 1.51 2.39 6.10
CA TYR A 43 1.32 1.76 7.41
C TYR A 43 2.61 1.78 8.22
N MET A 44 2.49 2.09 9.52
CA MET A 44 3.53 1.83 10.51
C MET A 44 3.05 0.73 11.45
N ILE A 45 3.83 -0.34 11.52
CA ILE A 45 3.54 -1.50 12.37
C ILE A 45 4.75 -1.73 13.26
N GLY A 46 4.57 -1.78 14.56
CA GLY A 46 5.68 -1.89 15.50
C GLY A 46 5.34 -2.65 16.76
N ASP A 47 6.38 -3.12 17.39
CA ASP A 47 6.35 -3.72 18.73
C ASP A 47 6.74 -2.66 19.75
N ILE A 48 5.79 -2.26 20.60
CA ILE A 48 6.01 -1.20 21.60
C ILE A 48 6.96 -1.63 22.72
N GLU A 49 7.20 -2.93 22.91
CA GLU A 49 8.14 -3.44 23.91
C GLU A 49 9.58 -3.32 23.41
N THR A 50 9.86 -3.83 22.20
CA THR A 50 11.21 -3.76 21.59
C THR A 50 11.48 -2.43 20.91
N LYS A 51 10.45 -1.61 20.67
CA LYS A 51 10.50 -0.33 19.94
C LYS A 51 10.81 -0.47 18.45
N GLU A 52 10.89 -1.66 17.92
CA GLU A 52 11.12 -1.89 16.49
C GLU A 52 9.87 -1.66 15.67
N THR A 53 10.03 -1.04 14.48
CA THR A 53 8.91 -0.66 13.63
C THR A 53 9.25 -0.86 12.15
N ILE A 54 8.27 -1.32 11.37
CA ILE A 54 8.30 -1.36 9.91
C ILE A 54 7.39 -0.26 9.34
N VAL A 55 7.84 0.34 8.24
CA VAL A 55 7.02 1.23 7.41
C VAL A 55 6.74 0.54 6.08
N ILE A 56 5.46 0.47 5.68
CA ILE A 56 4.99 -0.13 4.43
C ILE A 56 4.42 0.97 3.55
N ASP A 57 4.85 1.04 2.28
CA ASP A 57 4.39 1.97 1.24
C ASP A 57 4.58 3.45 1.61
N ALA A 58 5.80 3.80 2.05
CA ALA A 58 6.13 5.17 2.46
C ALA A 58 5.91 6.18 1.32
N LYS A 59 5.14 7.24 1.61
CA LYS A 59 5.05 8.40 0.72
C LYS A 59 6.34 9.21 0.75
N ARG A 60 6.49 10.11 -0.23
CA ARG A 60 7.70 10.92 -0.45
C ARG A 60 8.06 11.85 0.71
N ASP A 61 7.07 12.32 1.45
CA ASP A 61 7.23 13.14 2.64
C ASP A 61 7.53 12.26 3.86
N ILE A 62 8.81 11.95 4.04
CA ILE A 62 9.28 11.04 5.09
C ILE A 62 9.20 11.62 6.51
N ASP A 63 9.14 12.95 6.65
CA ASP A 63 9.08 13.62 7.96
C ASP A 63 7.88 13.12 8.76
N THR A 64 6.76 12.80 8.08
CA THR A 64 5.58 12.19 8.72
C THR A 64 5.93 10.94 9.53
N TYR A 65 6.74 10.03 8.98
CA TYR A 65 7.11 8.78 9.66
C TYR A 65 8.13 9.01 10.77
N LEU A 66 9.06 9.93 10.56
CA LEU A 66 10.07 10.31 11.56
C LEU A 66 9.41 10.94 12.77
N ASP A 67 8.43 11.83 12.58
CA ASP A 67 7.68 12.48 13.65
C ASP A 67 6.84 11.48 14.46
N ILE A 68 6.17 10.53 13.79
CA ILE A 68 5.42 9.47 14.45
C ILE A 68 6.36 8.60 15.28
N ALA A 69 7.47 8.14 14.70
CA ALA A 69 8.45 7.32 15.40
C ALA A 69 9.02 8.07 16.64
N GLN A 70 9.37 9.33 16.51
CA GLN A 70 9.84 10.16 17.61
C GLN A 70 8.76 10.31 18.71
N THR A 71 7.51 10.61 18.31
CA THR A 71 6.41 10.82 19.26
C THR A 71 6.13 9.60 20.12
N HIS A 72 6.22 8.40 19.51
CA HIS A 72 5.94 7.13 20.19
C HIS A 72 7.19 6.44 20.74
N GLY A 73 8.37 7.05 20.59
CA GLY A 73 9.66 6.49 21.02
C GLY A 73 9.98 5.18 20.32
N LEU A 74 9.62 5.07 19.02
CA LEU A 74 9.85 3.92 18.16
C LEU A 74 11.10 4.11 17.30
N THR A 75 11.69 3.01 16.84
CA THR A 75 12.82 2.98 15.91
C THR A 75 12.36 2.34 14.60
N ILE A 76 12.43 3.07 13.51
CA ILE A 76 12.18 2.50 12.18
C ILE A 76 13.38 1.64 11.80
N SER A 77 13.21 0.32 11.89
CA SER A 77 14.23 -0.69 11.61
C SER A 77 14.05 -1.38 10.26
N HIS A 78 12.82 -1.39 9.75
CA HIS A 78 12.43 -2.03 8.51
C HIS A 78 11.58 -1.10 7.65
N ILE A 79 11.79 -1.18 6.34
CA ILE A 79 11.00 -0.45 5.34
C ILE A 79 10.69 -1.40 4.20
N THR A 80 9.47 -1.33 3.65
CA THR A 80 9.06 -2.18 2.54
C THR A 80 8.00 -1.51 1.68
N GLU A 81 7.71 -2.12 0.53
CA GLU A 81 6.63 -1.74 -0.39
C GLU A 81 5.81 -2.98 -0.76
N THR A 82 4.52 -2.79 -0.99
CA THR A 82 3.64 -3.85 -1.49
C THR A 82 3.88 -4.14 -2.96
N HIS A 83 4.27 -3.14 -3.75
CA HIS A 83 4.54 -3.24 -5.18
C HIS A 83 5.30 -2.01 -5.70
N ILE A 84 5.71 -2.01 -6.97
CA ILE A 84 6.27 -0.83 -7.64
C ILE A 84 5.15 0.15 -7.98
N HIS A 85 4.96 1.17 -7.16
CA HIS A 85 3.90 2.17 -7.32
C HIS A 85 4.01 2.96 -8.62
N ALA A 86 2.87 3.21 -9.27
CA ALA A 86 2.77 3.99 -10.49
C ALA A 86 2.11 5.38 -10.29
N ASP A 87 1.43 5.57 -9.20
CA ASP A 87 0.58 6.74 -8.91
C ASP A 87 1.29 7.81 -8.08
N TYR A 88 2.28 7.44 -7.25
CA TYR A 88 3.09 8.37 -6.49
C TYR A 88 4.57 7.97 -6.44
N LEU A 89 5.45 8.92 -6.10
CA LEU A 89 6.86 8.64 -5.90
C LEU A 89 7.09 8.15 -4.47
N SER A 90 7.56 6.91 -4.33
CA SER A 90 7.88 6.30 -3.05
C SER A 90 8.99 7.06 -2.30
N GLY A 91 8.85 7.14 -0.99
CA GLY A 91 9.84 7.64 -0.04
C GLY A 91 10.67 6.56 0.65
N SER A 92 10.47 5.29 0.31
CA SER A 92 11.11 4.16 1.01
C SER A 92 12.63 4.24 1.01
N ARG A 93 13.24 4.66 -0.10
CA ARG A 93 14.72 4.82 -0.20
C ARG A 93 15.21 6.01 0.63
N GLU A 94 14.49 7.11 0.62
CA GLU A 94 14.80 8.30 1.42
C GLU A 94 14.68 7.99 2.90
N LEU A 95 13.62 7.29 3.29
CA LEU A 95 13.40 6.88 4.68
C LEU A 95 14.50 5.91 5.15
N ALA A 96 14.89 4.95 4.31
CA ALA A 96 15.99 4.03 4.58
C ALA A 96 17.32 4.78 4.78
N ALA A 97 17.60 5.77 3.92
CA ALA A 97 18.80 6.59 4.05
C ALA A 97 18.80 7.46 5.32
N ALA A 98 17.65 8.00 5.73
CA ALA A 98 17.51 8.85 6.90
C ALA A 98 17.59 8.05 8.22
N THR A 99 17.05 6.82 8.25
CA THR A 99 16.95 6.00 9.48
C THR A 99 18.00 4.91 9.58
N GLN A 100 18.72 4.60 8.51
CA GLN A 100 19.61 3.44 8.38
C GLN A 100 18.84 2.10 8.51
N ALA A 101 17.52 2.11 8.30
CA ALA A 101 16.68 0.93 8.31
C ALA A 101 16.97 0.03 7.10
N SER A 102 16.76 -1.28 7.28
CA SER A 102 16.85 -2.24 6.19
C SER A 102 15.66 -2.10 5.24
N LEU A 103 15.94 -2.04 3.95
CA LEU A 103 14.94 -1.98 2.89
C LEU A 103 14.69 -3.38 2.34
N TYR A 104 13.44 -3.84 2.42
CA TYR A 104 12.99 -5.15 1.96
C TYR A 104 11.99 -4.97 0.82
N LEU A 105 12.20 -5.65 -0.32
CA LEU A 105 11.33 -5.49 -1.48
C LEU A 105 11.12 -6.84 -2.16
N SER A 106 9.97 -6.98 -2.84
CA SER A 106 9.64 -8.20 -3.57
C SER A 106 10.68 -8.50 -4.66
N VAL A 107 11.08 -9.77 -4.76
CA VAL A 107 11.87 -10.31 -5.86
C VAL A 107 11.05 -11.29 -6.72
N GLU A 108 9.74 -11.20 -6.60
CA GLU A 108 8.77 -11.91 -7.45
C GLU A 108 8.54 -11.16 -8.78
N GLY A 109 7.69 -11.66 -9.65
CA GLY A 109 7.30 -10.99 -10.90
C GLY A 109 8.26 -11.15 -12.07
N GLY A 110 9.41 -11.81 -11.88
CA GLY A 110 10.40 -12.04 -12.92
C GLY A 110 11.30 -10.83 -13.21
N ASN A 111 12.18 -10.95 -14.22
CA ASN A 111 13.29 -10.01 -14.44
C ASN A 111 12.85 -8.56 -14.73
N ASP A 112 11.71 -8.37 -15.39
CA ASP A 112 11.22 -7.02 -15.75
C ASP A 112 10.61 -6.26 -14.57
N TRP A 113 10.44 -6.94 -13.42
CA TRP A 113 9.76 -6.44 -12.24
C TRP A 113 10.67 -6.36 -11.01
N GLN A 114 11.98 -6.35 -11.22
CA GLN A 114 12.95 -6.21 -10.15
C GLN A 114 13.27 -4.74 -9.89
N TYR A 115 13.40 -4.37 -8.61
CA TYR A 115 13.97 -3.08 -8.21
C TYR A 115 15.46 -3.05 -8.55
N GLU A 116 15.92 -1.96 -9.16
CA GLU A 116 17.28 -1.80 -9.68
C GLU A 116 18.20 -1.04 -8.71
N PHE A 117 17.96 -1.13 -7.41
CA PHE A 117 18.78 -0.53 -6.36
C PHE A 117 18.95 -1.51 -5.18
N PRO A 118 19.94 -1.30 -4.28
CA PRO A 118 20.21 -2.24 -3.19
C PRO A 118 19.02 -2.41 -2.24
N HIS A 119 18.63 -3.65 -2.00
CA HIS A 119 17.57 -4.06 -1.07
C HIS A 119 17.75 -5.53 -0.66
N GLN A 120 17.03 -5.95 0.36
CA GLN A 120 16.87 -7.37 0.72
C GLN A 120 15.62 -7.91 0.02
N GLY A 121 15.75 -9.07 -0.65
CA GLY A 121 14.65 -9.68 -1.40
C GLY A 121 13.64 -10.37 -0.51
N LEU A 122 12.34 -10.21 -0.83
CA LEU A 122 11.22 -10.92 -0.22
C LEU A 122 10.55 -11.85 -1.23
N LYS A 123 10.16 -13.02 -0.76
CA LYS A 123 9.43 -14.05 -1.53
C LYS A 123 8.19 -14.53 -0.79
N ASP A 124 7.32 -15.21 -1.50
CA ASP A 124 6.14 -15.89 -0.95
C ASP A 124 6.54 -16.83 0.21
N GLY A 125 5.89 -16.67 1.35
CA GLY A 125 6.12 -17.42 2.57
C GLY A 125 7.26 -16.94 3.45
N ASP A 126 8.04 -15.94 3.04
CA ASP A 126 9.03 -15.30 3.93
C ASP A 126 8.33 -14.62 5.11
N VAL A 127 9.06 -14.48 6.23
CA VAL A 127 8.54 -13.82 7.44
C VAL A 127 9.50 -12.73 7.90
N LEU A 128 9.02 -11.50 7.92
CA LEU A 128 9.70 -10.39 8.58
C LEU A 128 9.35 -10.39 10.07
N LYS A 129 10.37 -10.29 10.90
CA LYS A 129 10.23 -10.19 12.36
C LYS A 129 10.48 -8.76 12.80
N ILE A 130 9.51 -8.16 13.47
CA ILE A 130 9.56 -6.81 14.02
C ILE A 130 9.37 -6.94 15.53
N GLY A 131 10.47 -7.04 16.26
CA GLY A 131 10.40 -7.46 17.66
C GLY A 131 9.72 -8.82 17.82
N GLY A 132 8.63 -8.85 18.58
CA GLY A 132 7.79 -10.06 18.74
C GLY A 132 6.71 -10.25 17.67
N LEU A 133 6.59 -9.32 16.70
CA LEU A 133 5.58 -9.41 15.64
C LEU A 133 6.11 -10.18 14.43
N HIS A 134 5.22 -10.92 13.77
CA HIS A 134 5.51 -11.66 12.55
C HIS A 134 4.64 -11.17 11.39
N LEU A 135 5.28 -10.70 10.32
CA LEU A 135 4.63 -10.36 9.05
C LEU A 135 5.03 -11.39 8.00
N GLU A 136 4.11 -12.28 7.65
CA GLU A 136 4.29 -13.23 6.56
C GLU A 136 4.01 -12.58 5.23
N ILE A 137 4.83 -12.89 4.23
CA ILE A 137 4.71 -12.41 2.86
C ILE A 137 3.85 -13.36 2.06
N MET A 138 2.79 -12.85 1.45
CA MET A 138 1.98 -13.58 0.48
C MET A 138 2.14 -12.94 -0.89
N HIS A 139 2.70 -13.66 -1.87
CA HIS A 139 2.76 -13.18 -3.25
C HIS A 139 1.34 -13.15 -3.84
N THR A 140 0.92 -11.97 -4.25
CA THR A 140 -0.45 -11.66 -4.74
C THR A 140 -0.40 -10.90 -6.07
N PRO A 141 0.14 -11.52 -7.14
CA PRO A 141 0.26 -10.90 -8.44
C PRO A 141 -1.11 -10.60 -9.06
N GLY A 142 -1.14 -9.61 -9.95
CA GLY A 142 -2.33 -9.25 -10.72
C GLY A 142 -2.40 -7.78 -11.04
N HIS A 143 -2.43 -6.90 -10.04
CA HIS A 143 -2.25 -5.46 -10.22
C HIS A 143 -0.86 -5.16 -10.80
N THR A 144 0.16 -5.71 -10.17
CA THR A 144 1.50 -5.87 -10.74
C THR A 144 2.02 -7.28 -10.50
N PRO A 145 2.96 -7.81 -11.33
CA PRO A 145 3.45 -9.18 -11.18
C PRO A 145 4.24 -9.45 -9.90
N GLU A 146 4.88 -8.43 -9.32
CA GLU A 146 5.69 -8.53 -8.10
C GLU A 146 4.91 -8.20 -6.81
N SER A 147 3.62 -7.86 -6.92
CA SER A 147 2.79 -7.45 -5.77
C SER A 147 2.79 -8.49 -4.66
N ILE A 148 2.96 -8.02 -3.42
CA ILE A 148 2.91 -8.82 -2.20
C ILE A 148 1.92 -8.22 -1.19
N THR A 149 1.32 -9.08 -0.41
CA THR A 149 0.48 -8.75 0.75
C THR A 149 1.23 -9.12 2.02
N PHE A 150 1.17 -8.30 3.04
CA PHE A 150 1.75 -8.60 4.36
C PHE A 150 0.66 -9.09 5.30
N LEU A 151 0.83 -10.28 5.84
CA LEU A 151 -0.07 -10.88 6.81
C LEU A 151 0.51 -10.72 8.21
N LEU A 152 -0.04 -9.79 8.99
CA LEU A 152 0.29 -9.69 10.41
C LEU A 152 -0.40 -10.83 11.16
N LYS A 153 0.41 -11.67 11.80
CA LYS A 153 -0.06 -12.84 12.55
C LYS A 153 -0.09 -12.56 14.04
N ASP A 154 -1.05 -13.15 14.72
CA ASP A 154 -1.13 -13.15 16.18
C ASP A 154 -0.21 -14.22 16.81
N GLY A 155 -0.21 -14.29 18.15
CA GLY A 155 0.57 -15.29 18.89
C GLY A 155 0.15 -16.74 18.66
N THR A 156 -0.94 -17.01 17.92
CA THR A 156 -1.40 -18.35 17.51
C THR A 156 -1.05 -18.68 16.07
N ASP A 157 -0.25 -17.85 15.42
CA ASP A 157 0.14 -17.94 14.01
C ASP A 157 -1.03 -17.75 13.01
N GLN A 158 -2.14 -17.16 13.48
CA GLN A 158 -3.25 -16.83 12.60
C GLN A 158 -3.13 -15.38 12.09
N PRO A 159 -3.39 -15.13 10.79
CA PRO A 159 -3.40 -13.78 10.26
C PRO A 159 -4.60 -13.00 10.81
N ILE A 160 -4.31 -11.85 11.42
CA ILE A 160 -5.32 -10.94 11.96
C ILE A 160 -5.51 -9.70 11.09
N LYS A 161 -4.46 -9.27 10.39
CA LYS A 161 -4.51 -8.14 9.44
C LYS A 161 -3.74 -8.50 8.17
N ALA A 162 -4.32 -8.14 7.03
CA ALA A 162 -3.70 -8.21 5.72
C ALA A 162 -3.51 -6.78 5.17
N ILE A 163 -2.26 -6.35 5.01
CA ILE A 163 -1.93 -5.11 4.32
C ILE A 163 -1.80 -5.46 2.85
N THR A 164 -2.85 -5.15 2.09
CA THR A 164 -3.07 -5.71 0.75
C THR A 164 -2.51 -4.86 -0.38
N GLY A 165 -2.03 -3.63 -0.09
CA GLY A 165 -1.64 -2.70 -1.14
C GLY A 165 -2.76 -2.53 -2.17
N ASP A 166 -2.43 -2.69 -3.44
CA ASP A 166 -3.36 -2.57 -4.55
C ASP A 166 -3.88 -3.94 -5.05
N PHE A 167 -3.94 -4.93 -4.17
CA PHE A 167 -4.49 -6.24 -4.47
C PHE A 167 -6.01 -6.29 -4.21
N ILE A 168 -6.44 -6.11 -2.96
CA ILE A 168 -7.86 -6.01 -2.57
C ILE A 168 -8.07 -4.68 -1.86
N PHE A 169 -9.07 -3.94 -2.32
CA PHE A 169 -9.60 -2.74 -1.70
C PHE A 169 -10.91 -3.03 -0.95
N VAL A 170 -11.40 -2.07 -0.20
CA VAL A 170 -12.75 -2.15 0.34
C VAL A 170 -13.75 -1.94 -0.81
N GLY A 171 -14.45 -3.03 -1.17
CA GLY A 171 -15.48 -3.05 -2.22
C GLY A 171 -14.97 -3.17 -3.66
N ASP A 172 -13.67 -3.34 -3.89
CA ASP A 172 -13.09 -3.49 -5.22
C ASP A 172 -11.77 -4.31 -5.18
N VAL A 173 -11.13 -4.49 -6.32
CA VAL A 173 -9.79 -5.08 -6.47
C VAL A 173 -8.92 -4.22 -7.36
N GLY A 174 -7.60 -4.39 -7.25
CA GLY A 174 -6.64 -3.70 -8.09
C GLY A 174 -6.82 -4.01 -9.58
N ARG A 175 -6.57 -3.01 -10.42
CA ARG A 175 -6.73 -3.13 -11.86
C ARG A 175 -5.49 -3.75 -12.52
N PRO A 176 -5.64 -4.81 -13.33
CA PRO A 176 -4.52 -5.48 -13.98
C PRO A 176 -4.10 -4.85 -15.32
N ASP A 177 -4.87 -3.89 -15.86
CA ASP A 177 -4.70 -3.34 -17.20
C ASP A 177 -3.63 -2.24 -17.31
N LEU A 178 -3.11 -1.75 -16.18
CA LEU A 178 -2.10 -0.68 -16.16
C LEU A 178 -0.80 -1.05 -16.89
N LEU A 179 -0.42 -2.32 -16.87
CA LEU A 179 0.76 -2.82 -17.57
C LEU A 179 0.67 -2.60 -19.08
N GLU A 180 -0.49 -2.85 -19.65
CA GLU A 180 -0.73 -2.65 -21.07
C GLU A 180 -0.96 -1.18 -21.39
N LYS A 181 -1.85 -0.52 -20.67
CA LYS A 181 -2.26 0.86 -20.97
C LYS A 181 -1.22 1.92 -20.60
N ALA A 182 -0.45 1.72 -19.54
CA ALA A 182 0.56 2.68 -19.09
C ALA A 182 1.99 2.31 -19.53
N ALA A 183 2.32 1.03 -19.69
CA ALA A 183 3.66 0.57 -20.05
C ALA A 183 3.78 -0.02 -21.45
N GLY A 184 2.65 -0.14 -22.19
CA GLY A 184 2.64 -0.63 -23.58
C GLY A 184 2.94 -2.13 -23.76
N GLN A 185 2.82 -2.91 -22.69
CA GLN A 185 3.08 -4.37 -22.73
C GLN A 185 1.83 -5.10 -23.23
N ILE A 186 1.67 -5.19 -24.56
CA ILE A 186 0.49 -5.79 -25.22
C ILE A 186 0.24 -7.22 -24.71
N GLY A 187 -1.02 -7.53 -24.35
CA GLY A 187 -1.47 -8.84 -23.85
C GLY A 187 -1.21 -9.08 -22.36
N SER A 188 -0.60 -8.13 -21.65
CA SER A 188 -0.30 -8.30 -20.21
C SER A 188 -1.52 -8.14 -19.31
N GLN A 189 -2.57 -7.43 -19.75
CA GLN A 189 -3.77 -7.19 -18.94
C GLN A 189 -4.55 -8.48 -18.65
N GLU A 190 -4.66 -9.38 -19.64
CA GLU A 190 -5.36 -10.66 -19.47
C GLU A 190 -4.58 -11.59 -18.52
N ILE A 191 -3.25 -11.66 -18.70
CA ILE A 191 -2.38 -12.43 -17.81
C ILE A 191 -2.47 -11.88 -16.38
N GLY A 192 -2.42 -10.56 -16.20
CA GLY A 192 -2.58 -9.91 -14.91
C GLY A 192 -3.95 -10.20 -14.27
N ALA A 193 -5.02 -10.20 -15.05
CA ALA A 193 -6.37 -10.53 -14.57
C ALA A 193 -6.48 -12.00 -14.10
N GLN A 194 -5.88 -12.94 -14.84
CA GLN A 194 -5.81 -14.35 -14.43
C GLN A 194 -4.98 -14.53 -13.14
N GLN A 195 -3.83 -13.85 -13.04
CA GLN A 195 -3.01 -13.86 -11.83
C GLN A 195 -3.78 -13.29 -10.63
N LEU A 196 -4.50 -12.19 -10.83
CA LEU A 196 -5.34 -11.59 -9.79
C LEU A 196 -6.42 -12.54 -9.30
N TYR A 197 -7.07 -13.27 -10.22
CA TYR A 197 -8.05 -14.30 -9.89
C TYR A 197 -7.45 -15.38 -8.97
N HIS A 198 -6.30 -15.94 -9.34
CA HIS A 198 -5.63 -16.95 -8.51
C HIS A 198 -5.15 -16.39 -7.16
N SER A 199 -4.73 -15.14 -7.11
CA SER A 199 -4.40 -14.45 -5.86
C SER A 199 -5.62 -14.30 -4.95
N ILE A 200 -6.79 -14.00 -5.52
CA ILE A 200 -8.08 -13.95 -4.78
C ILE A 200 -8.41 -15.33 -4.22
N GLU A 201 -8.35 -16.39 -5.03
CA GLU A 201 -8.61 -17.76 -4.56
C GLU A 201 -7.66 -18.18 -3.42
N LYS A 202 -6.45 -17.62 -3.37
CA LYS A 202 -5.47 -17.86 -2.29
C LYS A 202 -5.88 -17.15 -1.00
N ILE A 203 -6.21 -15.86 -1.04
CA ILE A 203 -6.55 -15.09 0.16
C ILE A 203 -7.92 -15.47 0.75
N LEU A 204 -8.86 -15.93 -0.09
CA LEU A 204 -10.19 -16.41 0.37
C LEU A 204 -10.12 -17.60 1.34
N LYS A 205 -8.96 -18.27 1.46
CA LYS A 205 -8.71 -19.36 2.41
C LYS A 205 -8.34 -18.89 3.81
N LEU A 206 -8.04 -17.60 3.99
CA LEU A 206 -7.74 -17.01 5.28
C LEU A 206 -8.99 -16.95 6.17
N PRO A 207 -8.82 -16.77 7.50
CA PRO A 207 -9.93 -16.58 8.43
C PRO A 207 -10.82 -15.42 8.03
N ASP A 208 -12.12 -15.56 8.21
CA ASP A 208 -13.13 -14.56 7.84
C ASP A 208 -12.98 -13.22 8.58
N ASP A 209 -12.43 -13.23 9.78
CA ASP A 209 -12.18 -12.08 10.64
C ASP A 209 -10.85 -11.37 10.36
N THR A 210 -10.04 -11.89 9.40
CA THR A 210 -8.85 -11.19 8.93
C THR A 210 -9.23 -9.80 8.42
N GLU A 211 -8.67 -8.74 9.01
CA GLU A 211 -8.88 -7.36 8.57
C GLU A 211 -8.15 -7.08 7.27
N ILE A 212 -8.80 -6.39 6.34
CA ILE A 212 -8.25 -5.95 5.05
C ILE A 212 -7.87 -4.47 5.13
N TRP A 213 -6.60 -4.17 4.93
CA TRP A 213 -6.01 -2.83 4.99
C TRP A 213 -5.37 -2.48 3.64
N PRO A 214 -6.11 -1.79 2.74
CA PRO A 214 -5.67 -1.53 1.36
C PRO A 214 -4.73 -0.33 1.23
N GLY A 215 -3.97 -0.29 0.11
CA GLY A 215 -3.10 0.82 -0.25
C GLY A 215 -3.83 2.09 -0.66
N HIS A 216 -5.10 1.99 -1.10
CA HIS A 216 -5.88 3.14 -1.58
C HIS A 216 -7.31 3.15 -1.08
N GLY A 217 -7.91 4.35 -1.09
CA GLY A 217 -9.32 4.63 -0.88
C GLY A 217 -9.94 5.37 -2.07
N ALA A 218 -11.17 5.89 -1.86
CA ALA A 218 -11.91 6.63 -2.87
C ALA A 218 -11.11 7.81 -3.42
N GLY A 219 -11.07 7.94 -4.75
CA GLY A 219 -10.31 8.98 -5.46
C GLY A 219 -9.06 8.46 -6.18
N SER A 220 -8.56 7.27 -5.86
CA SER A 220 -7.46 6.64 -6.58
C SER A 220 -7.89 6.11 -7.94
N PHE A 221 -6.94 6.10 -8.90
CA PHE A 221 -7.10 5.50 -10.23
C PHE A 221 -6.67 4.01 -10.29
N CYS A 222 -6.31 3.43 -9.14
CA CYS A 222 -5.85 2.03 -9.06
C CYS A 222 -6.98 1.00 -9.02
N GLY A 223 -8.25 1.42 -8.99
CA GLY A 223 -9.45 0.59 -9.08
C GLY A 223 -10.61 1.35 -9.70
N LYS A 224 -11.78 0.69 -9.83
CA LYS A 224 -12.99 1.28 -10.45
C LYS A 224 -13.82 2.07 -9.45
N SER A 225 -14.00 1.53 -8.23
CA SER A 225 -15.07 1.94 -7.31
C SER A 225 -14.66 1.79 -5.86
N LEU A 226 -13.53 2.39 -5.48
CA LEU A 226 -12.98 2.28 -4.13
C LEU A 226 -13.86 3.00 -3.10
N SER A 227 -14.04 2.36 -1.94
CA SER A 227 -14.81 2.90 -0.82
C SER A 227 -14.07 4.03 -0.08
N THR A 228 -14.83 4.90 0.58
CA THR A 228 -14.28 5.85 1.57
C THR A 228 -13.99 5.19 2.93
N ILE A 229 -14.44 3.93 3.12
CA ILE A 229 -14.18 3.17 4.34
C ILE A 229 -12.72 2.74 4.35
N PRO A 230 -11.96 3.00 5.44
CA PRO A 230 -10.51 2.81 5.47
C PRO A 230 -10.07 1.35 5.54
N GLN A 231 -10.91 0.46 6.01
CA GLN A 231 -10.61 -0.96 6.23
C GLN A 231 -11.90 -1.80 6.25
N SER A 232 -11.77 -3.10 6.03
CA SER A 232 -12.88 -4.04 6.06
C SER A 232 -12.43 -5.36 6.71
N THR A 233 -13.23 -6.41 6.62
CA THR A 233 -12.83 -7.78 6.96
C THR A 233 -12.99 -8.68 5.73
N LEU A 234 -12.24 -9.78 5.70
CA LEU A 234 -12.38 -10.74 4.59
C LEU A 234 -13.80 -11.27 4.48
N LYS A 235 -14.49 -11.47 5.61
CA LYS A 235 -15.91 -11.85 5.64
C LYS A 235 -16.79 -10.82 4.93
N GLN A 236 -16.58 -9.53 5.23
CA GLN A 236 -17.36 -8.45 4.62
C GLN A 236 -17.09 -8.39 3.11
N GLU A 237 -15.82 -8.46 2.70
CA GLU A 237 -15.46 -8.46 1.29
C GLU A 237 -16.03 -9.68 0.54
N LYS A 238 -16.00 -10.88 1.12
CA LYS A 238 -16.67 -12.07 0.56
C LYS A 238 -18.16 -11.85 0.31
N LEU A 239 -18.82 -11.03 1.11
CA LEU A 239 -20.26 -10.77 1.00
C LEU A 239 -20.61 -9.62 0.04
N THR A 240 -19.77 -8.59 -0.03
CA THR A 240 -20.16 -7.32 -0.69
C THR A 240 -19.26 -6.87 -1.82
N ASN A 241 -18.01 -7.37 -1.91
CA ASN A 241 -17.10 -7.00 -2.97
C ASN A 241 -17.50 -7.71 -4.27
N PRO A 242 -17.92 -6.96 -5.33
CA PRO A 242 -18.38 -7.58 -6.57
C PRO A 242 -17.32 -8.45 -7.24
N ALA A 243 -16.03 -8.09 -7.14
CA ALA A 243 -14.95 -8.85 -7.75
C ALA A 243 -14.75 -10.23 -7.09
N LEU A 244 -15.12 -10.39 -5.82
CA LEU A 244 -14.99 -11.65 -5.09
C LEU A 244 -16.17 -12.61 -5.32
N GLN A 245 -17.17 -12.21 -6.09
CA GLN A 245 -18.35 -13.06 -6.40
C GLN A 245 -18.09 -14.05 -7.52
N PHE A 246 -16.93 -14.01 -8.19
CA PHE A 246 -16.59 -14.87 -9.32
C PHE A 246 -15.79 -16.13 -8.95
N SER A 247 -15.76 -16.52 -7.68
CA SER A 247 -15.07 -17.74 -7.27
C SER A 247 -15.52 -18.97 -8.08
N GLY A 248 -14.58 -19.71 -8.65
CA GLY A 248 -14.84 -20.84 -9.53
C GLY A 248 -15.16 -20.45 -10.99
N ASN A 249 -15.13 -19.16 -11.38
CA ASN A 249 -15.39 -18.69 -12.73
C ASN A 249 -14.37 -17.64 -13.20
N GLU A 250 -13.18 -18.09 -13.57
CA GLU A 250 -12.07 -17.25 -14.01
C GLU A 250 -12.41 -16.39 -15.24
N SER A 251 -13.09 -16.97 -16.24
CA SER A 251 -13.41 -16.25 -17.48
C SER A 251 -14.32 -15.04 -17.24
N ASP A 252 -15.36 -15.19 -16.41
CA ASP A 252 -16.25 -14.09 -16.07
C ASP A 252 -15.56 -13.06 -15.19
N PHE A 253 -14.68 -13.49 -14.27
CA PHE A 253 -13.84 -12.59 -13.49
C PHE A 253 -12.94 -11.73 -14.38
N VAL A 254 -12.22 -12.34 -15.33
CA VAL A 254 -11.32 -11.62 -16.26
C VAL A 254 -12.11 -10.56 -17.04
N ASN A 255 -13.27 -10.93 -17.59
CA ASN A 255 -14.14 -9.99 -18.29
C ASN A 255 -14.60 -8.85 -17.38
N TYR A 256 -15.01 -9.16 -16.15
CA TYR A 256 -15.45 -8.18 -15.17
C TYR A 256 -14.33 -7.20 -14.79
N VAL A 257 -13.16 -7.70 -14.42
CA VAL A 257 -12.08 -6.84 -13.91
C VAL A 257 -11.46 -5.96 -14.99
N LEU A 258 -11.48 -6.39 -16.25
CA LEU A 258 -10.97 -5.61 -17.38
C LEU A 258 -12.00 -4.62 -17.96
N SER A 259 -13.29 -4.78 -17.66
CA SER A 259 -14.33 -3.86 -18.15
C SER A 259 -14.31 -2.52 -17.42
N ASP A 260 -14.67 -1.44 -18.10
CA ASP A 260 -14.93 -0.10 -17.54
C ASP A 260 -13.82 0.52 -16.69
N GLN A 261 -12.57 0.12 -16.91
CA GLN A 261 -11.43 0.70 -16.20
C GLN A 261 -11.20 2.15 -16.65
N PRO A 262 -11.00 3.09 -15.70
CA PRO A 262 -10.73 4.49 -16.05
C PRO A 262 -9.40 4.62 -16.80
N THR A 263 -9.30 5.64 -17.66
CA THR A 263 -8.04 5.92 -18.37
C THR A 263 -6.95 6.27 -17.35
N PRO A 264 -5.79 5.58 -17.36
CA PRO A 264 -4.73 5.88 -16.41
C PRO A 264 -4.12 7.25 -16.69
N PRO A 265 -3.69 7.98 -15.63
CA PRO A 265 -2.94 9.22 -15.80
C PRO A 265 -1.65 9.00 -16.60
N LYS A 266 -1.30 9.96 -17.44
CA LYS A 266 -0.12 9.85 -18.33
C LYS A 266 1.20 9.69 -17.58
N TYR A 267 1.28 10.17 -16.35
CA TYR A 267 2.51 10.11 -15.55
C TYR A 267 2.78 8.74 -14.91
N PHE A 268 1.81 7.81 -14.89
CA PHE A 268 1.97 6.50 -14.24
C PHE A 268 3.19 5.72 -14.76
N SER A 269 3.37 5.66 -16.07
CA SER A 269 4.53 4.99 -16.67
C SER A 269 5.87 5.57 -16.17
N LYS A 270 5.98 6.90 -16.12
CA LYS A 270 7.19 7.57 -15.64
C LYS A 270 7.42 7.38 -14.16
N MET A 271 6.34 7.44 -13.37
CA MET A 271 6.41 7.26 -11.92
C MET A 271 6.87 5.85 -11.56
N LYS A 272 6.25 4.83 -12.17
CA LYS A 272 6.67 3.43 -12.03
C LYS A 272 8.16 3.24 -12.36
N GLN A 273 8.63 3.82 -13.46
CA GLN A 273 10.05 3.78 -13.81
C GLN A 273 10.92 4.39 -12.71
N LEU A 274 10.54 5.55 -12.16
CA LEU A 274 11.30 6.23 -11.10
C LEU A 274 11.33 5.43 -9.78
N ASN A 275 10.27 4.68 -9.47
CA ASN A 275 10.23 3.82 -8.29
C ASN A 275 11.01 2.51 -8.47
N LYS A 276 11.22 2.08 -9.72
CA LYS A 276 11.97 0.86 -10.04
C LYS A 276 13.48 1.08 -10.06
N VAL A 277 13.95 2.19 -10.67
CA VAL A 277 15.38 2.41 -10.93
C VAL A 277 16.08 3.15 -9.79
N GLU A 278 17.39 3.00 -9.76
CA GLU A 278 18.20 3.85 -8.89
C GLU A 278 18.15 5.30 -9.40
N ARG A 279 17.70 6.20 -8.55
CA ARG A 279 17.60 7.65 -8.79
C ARG A 279 18.26 8.41 -7.64
N PRO A 280 18.67 9.66 -7.85
CA PRO A 280 19.13 10.52 -6.76
C PRO A 280 18.05 10.62 -5.66
N LEU A 281 18.49 10.54 -4.40
CA LEU A 281 17.62 10.73 -3.26
C LEU A 281 17.31 12.22 -3.06
N LEU A 282 16.08 12.53 -2.69
CA LEU A 282 15.70 13.86 -2.25
C LEU A 282 15.92 13.95 -0.72
N ILE A 283 17.10 14.32 -0.33
CA ILE A 283 17.48 14.42 1.09
C ILE A 283 16.73 15.56 1.80
N ALA A 284 16.37 16.61 1.05
CA ALA A 284 15.55 17.71 1.55
C ALA A 284 14.68 18.27 0.43
N VAL A 285 13.45 18.69 0.76
CA VAL A 285 12.60 19.40 -0.18
C VAL A 285 13.27 20.74 -0.50
N PRO A 286 13.56 21.04 -1.80
CA PRO A 286 14.16 22.33 -2.16
C PRO A 286 13.25 23.48 -1.72
N LYS A 287 13.78 24.41 -0.93
CA LYS A 287 13.07 25.62 -0.59
C LYS A 287 13.04 26.51 -1.85
N LEU A 288 11.88 26.59 -2.47
CA LEU A 288 11.69 27.46 -3.63
C LEU A 288 11.73 28.92 -3.19
N ALA A 289 12.33 29.77 -4.02
CA ALA A 289 12.27 31.22 -3.80
C ALA A 289 10.84 31.72 -4.04
N GLU A 290 10.32 32.47 -3.09
CA GLU A 290 9.08 33.21 -3.29
C GLU A 290 9.35 34.40 -4.22
N LEU A 291 8.55 34.51 -5.30
CA LEU A 291 8.63 35.62 -6.21
C LEU A 291 7.58 36.69 -5.84
N ASN A 292 7.98 37.92 -5.82
CA ASN A 292 7.04 39.04 -5.72
C ASN A 292 6.32 39.25 -7.06
N ARG A 293 5.33 40.16 -7.07
CA ARG A 293 4.49 40.39 -8.26
C ARG A 293 5.28 40.85 -9.49
N ASP A 294 6.26 41.75 -9.30
CA ASP A 294 7.05 42.29 -10.42
C ASP A 294 7.96 41.23 -11.02
N GLU A 295 8.50 40.33 -10.18
CA GLU A 295 9.29 39.16 -10.61
C GLU A 295 8.44 38.18 -11.40
N VAL A 296 7.20 37.90 -10.97
CA VAL A 296 6.25 37.05 -11.71
C VAL A 296 5.90 37.69 -13.05
N ASP A 297 5.58 39.02 -13.09
CA ASP A 297 5.26 39.73 -14.32
C ASP A 297 6.45 39.72 -15.31
N ASN A 298 7.69 39.84 -14.81
CA ASN A 298 8.90 39.73 -15.62
C ASN A 298 9.13 38.31 -16.13
N ALA A 299 8.89 37.31 -15.29
CA ALA A 299 8.98 35.88 -15.69
C ALA A 299 8.01 35.57 -16.85
N ILE A 300 6.76 36.06 -16.76
CA ILE A 300 5.76 35.89 -17.83
C ILE A 300 6.22 36.60 -19.11
N LYS A 301 6.72 37.84 -19.02
CA LYS A 301 7.23 38.60 -20.18
C LYS A 301 8.40 37.86 -20.87
N ASN A 302 9.20 37.17 -20.12
CA ASN A 302 10.32 36.37 -20.60
C ASN A 302 9.92 34.96 -21.06
N GLY A 303 8.62 34.65 -21.16
CA GLY A 303 8.09 33.38 -21.68
C GLY A 303 8.19 32.18 -20.75
N LEU A 304 8.39 32.38 -19.44
CA LEU A 304 8.37 31.28 -18.47
C LEU A 304 6.96 30.75 -18.30
N THR A 305 6.85 29.42 -18.24
CA THR A 305 5.58 28.73 -18.01
C THR A 305 5.19 28.85 -16.55
N ILE A 306 3.97 29.30 -16.28
CA ILE A 306 3.38 29.32 -14.95
C ILE A 306 2.48 28.11 -14.81
N ILE A 307 2.72 27.32 -13.75
CA ILE A 307 1.87 26.18 -13.37
C ILE A 307 1.11 26.55 -12.11
N ASP A 308 -0.23 26.57 -12.18
CA ASP A 308 -1.09 26.71 -11.01
C ASP A 308 -1.34 25.34 -10.38
N ALA A 309 -0.64 25.05 -9.30
CA ALA A 309 -0.76 23.78 -8.56
C ALA A 309 -1.89 23.78 -7.51
N ARG A 310 -2.69 24.84 -7.42
CA ARG A 310 -3.82 24.89 -6.49
C ARG A 310 -4.96 23.96 -6.97
N PRO A 311 -5.79 23.45 -6.04
CA PRO A 311 -7.00 22.71 -6.42
C PRO A 311 -7.88 23.54 -7.37
N LYS A 312 -8.51 22.88 -8.35
CA LYS A 312 -9.34 23.51 -9.38
C LYS A 312 -10.41 24.46 -8.80
N SER A 313 -11.04 24.07 -7.68
CA SER A 313 -12.03 24.88 -6.96
C SER A 313 -11.47 26.23 -6.44
N VAL A 314 -10.15 26.33 -6.28
CA VAL A 314 -9.46 27.55 -5.85
C VAL A 314 -8.91 28.32 -7.03
N SER A 315 -8.36 27.63 -8.04
CA SER A 315 -7.78 28.24 -9.23
C SER A 315 -8.84 28.92 -10.11
N GLU A 316 -10.04 28.36 -10.23
CA GLU A 316 -11.15 28.94 -11.00
C GLU A 316 -11.71 30.25 -10.40
N LYS A 317 -11.52 30.50 -9.10
CA LYS A 317 -12.01 31.72 -8.42
C LYS A 317 -11.13 32.95 -8.60
N ARG A 318 -9.90 32.77 -9.10
CA ARG A 318 -8.93 33.87 -9.34
C ARG A 318 -8.19 33.63 -10.65
N ILE A 319 -8.88 33.74 -11.77
CA ILE A 319 -8.23 33.79 -13.07
C ILE A 319 -7.60 35.21 -13.18
N TYR A 320 -6.26 35.26 -13.28
CA TYR A 320 -5.58 36.41 -13.81
C TYR A 320 -6.13 36.60 -15.23
N SER A 321 -6.87 37.72 -15.45
CA SER A 321 -7.53 38.02 -16.69
C SER A 321 -6.52 38.42 -17.77
N ARG A 322 -5.77 37.46 -18.28
CA ARG A 322 -5.16 37.47 -19.60
C ARG A 322 -5.34 36.10 -20.22
N LYS A 323 -6.16 36.05 -21.27
CA LYS A 323 -6.29 34.90 -22.16
C LYS A 323 -4.89 34.40 -22.52
N LEU A 324 -4.48 33.26 -21.98
CA LEU A 324 -3.48 32.42 -22.59
C LEU A 324 -4.18 31.76 -23.78
N SER A 325 -3.88 32.20 -24.99
CA SER A 325 -4.22 31.47 -26.22
C SER A 325 -3.41 30.19 -26.22
N TYR A 326 -4.10 29.07 -26.27
CA TYR A 326 -3.56 27.74 -26.51
C TYR A 326 -3.03 27.60 -27.94
#